data_d23537ec0e5baa81b7fe82a8efa95153
#
_entry.id   d23537ec0e5baa81b7fe82a8efa95153
#
_cell.length_a   1.000
_cell.length_b   1.000
_cell.length_c   1.000
_cell.angle_alpha   90.00
_cell.angle_beta   90.00
_cell.angle_gamma   90.00
#
_symmetry.space_group_name_H-M   'P 1'
#
loop_
_entity.id
_entity.type
_entity.pdbx_description
1 polymer ?
#
loop_
_entity_poly.entity_id
_entity_poly.type
_entity_poly.pdbx_seq_one_letter_code
_entity_poly.pdbx_strand_id
1 'polypeptide(L)'
;MAPHHLDPVTKISDPLKKLLNDAIAREIAVSVQYMWQHVQVAGVKGVAVQDHFKKVAISEMKHAEAIAERLWYLGDKPTTKPSPIIVGESLKEFLELDAKAEEDAIHMYKKIIEKATKEGDVTTAFLFKKILEEEEEHHDLFTTMLEDV
;
A
#
# COMPACT_ATOMS: atom_id res chain seq x y z
N MET A 1 2.27 -18.88 -17.17
CA MET A 1 1.45 -18.27 -18.23
C MET A 1 2.03 -16.92 -18.63
N ALA A 2 2.11 -16.64 -19.91
CA ALA A 2 2.63 -15.36 -20.39
C ALA A 2 1.68 -14.21 -20.00
N PRO A 3 2.20 -13.01 -19.76
CA PRO A 3 1.37 -11.83 -19.53
C PRO A 3 0.45 -11.55 -20.72
N HIS A 4 -0.64 -10.82 -20.47
CA HIS A 4 -1.60 -10.44 -21.50
C HIS A 4 -0.94 -9.61 -22.61
N HIS A 5 -0.03 -8.72 -22.26
CA HIS A 5 0.72 -7.90 -23.21
C HIS A 5 2.07 -8.54 -23.49
N LEU A 6 2.26 -9.03 -24.72
CA LEU A 6 3.51 -9.65 -25.13
C LEU A 6 4.61 -8.64 -25.43
N ASP A 7 4.23 -7.42 -25.87
CA ASP A 7 5.19 -6.39 -26.27
C ASP A 7 4.69 -4.99 -25.90
N PRO A 8 4.74 -4.62 -24.61
CA PRO A 8 4.33 -3.29 -24.20
C PRO A 8 5.28 -2.23 -24.77
N VAL A 9 4.73 -1.07 -25.11
CA VAL A 9 5.53 0.04 -25.63
C VAL A 9 6.54 0.51 -24.58
N THR A 10 6.10 0.63 -23.33
CA THR A 10 6.97 1.00 -22.23
C THR A 10 7.71 -0.23 -21.71
N LYS A 11 9.03 -0.14 -21.63
CA LYS A 11 9.89 -1.18 -21.10
C LYS A 11 10.52 -0.71 -19.80
N ILE A 12 10.48 -1.56 -18.77
CA ILE A 12 11.12 -1.26 -17.49
C ILE A 12 12.06 -2.40 -17.10
N SER A 13 13.00 -2.09 -16.20
CA SER A 13 13.97 -3.06 -15.70
C SER A 13 13.33 -4.09 -14.78
N ASP A 14 13.97 -5.26 -14.65
CA ASP A 14 13.55 -6.27 -13.70
C ASP A 14 13.56 -5.76 -12.25
N PRO A 15 14.57 -4.96 -11.81
CA PRO A 15 14.50 -4.36 -10.48
C PRO A 15 13.27 -3.48 -10.25
N LEU A 16 12.83 -2.71 -11.24
CA LEU A 16 11.61 -1.91 -11.10
C LEU A 16 10.36 -2.80 -11.02
N LYS A 17 10.29 -3.86 -11.83
CA LYS A 17 9.20 -4.85 -11.74
C LYS A 17 9.14 -5.46 -10.32
N LYS A 18 10.30 -5.79 -9.75
CA LYS A 18 10.37 -6.33 -8.39
C LYS A 18 9.84 -5.33 -7.37
N LEU A 19 10.19 -4.06 -7.49
CA LEU A 19 9.70 -3.02 -6.59
C LEU A 19 8.18 -2.88 -6.68
N LEU A 20 7.60 -2.98 -7.88
CA LEU A 20 6.14 -2.95 -8.04
C LEU A 20 5.50 -4.15 -7.34
N ASN A 21 6.09 -5.33 -7.44
CA ASN A 21 5.60 -6.51 -6.72
C ASN A 21 5.79 -6.38 -5.21
N ASP A 22 6.86 -5.77 -4.75
CA ASP A 22 7.05 -5.50 -3.32
C ASP A 22 5.95 -4.56 -2.81
N ALA A 23 5.57 -3.55 -3.61
CA ALA A 23 4.47 -2.65 -3.28
C ALA A 23 3.14 -3.41 -3.22
N ILE A 24 2.85 -4.29 -4.19
CA ILE A 24 1.64 -5.11 -4.17
C ILE A 24 1.58 -5.98 -2.91
N ALA A 25 2.69 -6.64 -2.57
CA ALA A 25 2.79 -7.46 -1.37
C ALA A 25 2.46 -6.66 -0.11
N ARG A 26 2.99 -5.44 -0.02
CA ARG A 26 2.71 -4.53 1.08
C ARG A 26 1.23 -4.14 1.13
N GLU A 27 0.66 -3.75 -0.01
CA GLU A 27 -0.75 -3.32 -0.07
C GLU A 27 -1.71 -4.43 0.33
N ILE A 28 -1.45 -5.67 -0.10
CA ILE A 28 -2.25 -6.82 0.33
C ILE A 28 -2.13 -7.01 1.84
N ALA A 29 -0.92 -6.93 2.37
CA ALA A 29 -0.68 -7.15 3.80
C ALA A 29 -1.43 -6.13 4.66
N VAL A 30 -1.34 -4.84 4.35
CA VAL A 30 -2.01 -3.81 5.15
C VAL A 30 -3.52 -3.78 4.94
N SER A 31 -4.02 -4.21 3.77
CA SER A 31 -5.46 -4.38 3.56
C SER A 31 -6.03 -5.36 4.59
N VAL A 32 -5.34 -6.47 4.81
CA VAL A 32 -5.76 -7.46 5.80
C VAL A 32 -5.54 -6.94 7.22
N GLN A 33 -4.37 -6.36 7.49
CA GLN A 33 -4.03 -5.82 8.81
C GLN A 33 -5.07 -4.81 9.30
N TYR A 34 -5.38 -3.81 8.49
CA TYR A 34 -6.34 -2.76 8.86
C TYR A 34 -7.77 -3.31 8.95
N MET A 35 -8.13 -4.26 8.08
CA MET A 35 -9.45 -4.87 8.13
C MET A 35 -9.65 -5.68 9.40
N TRP A 36 -8.64 -6.45 9.83
CA TRP A 36 -8.73 -7.20 11.08
C TRP A 36 -8.69 -6.28 12.30
N GLN A 37 -7.97 -5.15 12.24
CA GLN A 37 -8.03 -4.13 13.27
C GLN A 37 -9.45 -3.55 13.37
N HIS A 38 -10.09 -3.26 12.24
CA HIS A 38 -11.50 -2.85 12.19
C HIS A 38 -12.40 -3.84 12.92
N VAL A 39 -12.17 -5.14 12.74
CA VAL A 39 -12.98 -6.19 13.38
C VAL A 39 -12.70 -6.29 14.87
N GLN A 40 -11.46 -6.08 15.30
CA GLN A 40 -10.99 -6.37 16.64
C GLN A 40 -11.00 -5.18 17.60
N VAL A 41 -11.26 -3.95 17.16
CA VAL A 41 -11.30 -2.79 18.04
C VAL A 41 -12.34 -2.99 19.15
N ALA A 42 -12.03 -2.46 20.32
CA ALA A 42 -12.88 -2.55 21.51
C ALA A 42 -12.82 -1.24 22.29
N GLY A 43 -13.81 -1.03 23.14
CA GLY A 43 -13.90 0.15 23.98
C GLY A 43 -14.43 1.37 23.24
N VAL A 44 -14.73 2.43 23.99
CA VAL A 44 -15.35 3.65 23.46
C VAL A 44 -14.46 4.31 22.41
N LYS A 45 -13.16 4.43 22.69
CA LYS A 45 -12.21 5.06 21.77
C LYS A 45 -12.03 4.21 20.50
N GLY A 46 -12.01 2.88 20.64
CA GLY A 46 -11.89 1.99 19.49
C GLY A 46 -13.09 2.07 18.57
N VAL A 47 -14.30 2.01 19.13
CA VAL A 47 -15.53 2.10 18.36
C VAL A 47 -15.65 3.45 17.64
N ALA A 48 -15.17 4.52 18.27
CA ALA A 48 -15.20 5.86 17.68
C ALA A 48 -14.39 5.95 16.38
N VAL A 49 -13.33 5.17 16.23
CA VAL A 49 -12.44 5.20 15.06
C VAL A 49 -12.53 3.95 14.18
N GLN A 50 -13.39 3.01 14.54
CA GLN A 50 -13.53 1.70 13.91
C GLN A 50 -13.67 1.77 12.39
N ASP A 51 -14.50 2.66 11.89
CA ASP A 51 -14.78 2.77 10.46
C ASP A 51 -13.58 3.30 9.66
N HIS A 52 -12.68 4.05 10.30
CA HIS A 52 -11.48 4.54 9.63
C HIS A 52 -10.57 3.39 9.22
N PHE A 53 -10.41 2.38 10.08
CA PHE A 53 -9.61 1.20 9.75
C PHE A 53 -10.15 0.49 8.51
N LYS A 54 -11.46 0.33 8.42
CA LYS A 54 -12.09 -0.32 7.25
C LYS A 54 -11.91 0.50 5.98
N LYS A 55 -12.12 1.81 6.05
CA LYS A 55 -11.97 2.69 4.88
C LYS A 55 -10.55 2.66 4.34
N VAL A 56 -9.57 2.70 5.23
CA VAL A 56 -8.16 2.65 4.82
C VAL A 56 -7.83 1.27 4.24
N ALA A 57 -8.33 0.18 4.85
CA ALA A 57 -8.13 -1.17 4.32
C ALA A 57 -8.62 -1.29 2.87
N ILE A 58 -9.80 -0.75 2.59
CA ILE A 58 -10.37 -0.76 1.24
C ILE A 58 -9.52 0.08 0.28
N SER A 59 -9.08 1.25 0.72
CA SER A 59 -8.18 2.11 -0.06
C SER A 59 -6.91 1.36 -0.45
N GLU A 60 -6.31 0.65 0.50
CA GLU A 60 -5.09 -0.12 0.24
C GLU A 60 -5.31 -1.25 -0.76
N MET A 61 -6.47 -1.92 -0.71
CA MET A 61 -6.77 -2.96 -1.70
C MET A 61 -6.95 -2.35 -3.10
N LYS A 62 -7.52 -1.16 -3.19
CA LYS A 62 -7.61 -0.45 -4.48
C LYS A 62 -6.24 -0.07 -5.02
N HIS A 63 -5.30 0.28 -4.14
CA HIS A 63 -3.91 0.52 -4.53
C HIS A 63 -3.29 -0.76 -5.08
N ALA A 64 -3.49 -1.90 -4.40
CA ALA A 64 -2.98 -3.19 -4.87
C ALA A 64 -3.50 -3.49 -6.28
N GLU A 65 -4.79 -3.28 -6.51
CA GLU A 65 -5.41 -3.49 -7.83
C GLU A 65 -4.76 -2.62 -8.91
N ALA A 66 -4.63 -1.32 -8.63
CA ALA A 66 -4.06 -0.38 -9.60
C ALA A 66 -2.60 -0.70 -9.94
N ILE A 67 -1.81 -1.05 -8.94
CA ILE A 67 -0.39 -1.43 -9.15
C ILE A 67 -0.32 -2.75 -9.93
N ALA A 68 -1.18 -3.71 -9.59
CA ALA A 68 -1.22 -5.01 -10.26
C ALA A 68 -1.60 -4.86 -11.75
N GLU A 69 -2.59 -4.01 -12.06
CA GLU A 69 -2.97 -3.73 -13.43
C GLU A 69 -1.79 -3.10 -14.21
N ARG A 70 -1.07 -2.19 -13.58
CA ARG A 70 0.10 -1.57 -14.21
C ARG A 70 1.20 -2.59 -14.47
N LEU A 71 1.51 -3.43 -13.47
CA LEU A 71 2.54 -4.46 -13.62
C LEU A 71 2.18 -5.47 -14.70
N TRP A 72 0.92 -5.87 -14.79
CA TRP A 72 0.43 -6.78 -15.82
C TRP A 72 0.61 -6.19 -17.23
N TYR A 73 0.30 -4.91 -17.41
CA TYR A 73 0.56 -4.20 -18.66
C TYR A 73 2.05 -4.23 -19.00
N LEU A 74 2.91 -4.06 -18.01
CA LEU A 74 4.36 -4.02 -18.20
C LEU A 74 5.00 -5.40 -18.42
N GLY A 75 4.19 -6.46 -18.41
CA GLY A 75 4.64 -7.79 -18.80
C GLY A 75 5.08 -8.70 -17.67
N ASP A 76 4.63 -8.44 -16.44
CA ASP A 76 4.95 -9.31 -15.29
C ASP A 76 3.69 -9.64 -14.51
N LYS A 77 3.78 -10.65 -13.65
CA LYS A 77 2.65 -11.14 -12.86
C LYS A 77 2.64 -10.54 -11.48
N PRO A 78 1.46 -10.05 -11.02
CA PRO A 78 1.32 -9.62 -9.63
C PRO A 78 1.54 -10.79 -8.66
N THR A 79 2.25 -10.52 -7.58
CA THR A 79 2.47 -11.51 -6.52
C THR A 79 1.19 -11.83 -5.78
N THR A 80 1.08 -13.08 -5.32
CA THR A 80 -0.01 -13.51 -4.43
C THR A 80 0.45 -13.61 -2.98
N LYS A 81 1.73 -13.32 -2.71
CA LYS A 81 2.32 -13.41 -1.36
C LYS A 81 2.33 -12.04 -0.69
N PRO A 82 1.58 -11.85 0.39
CA PRO A 82 1.64 -10.59 1.13
C PRO A 82 2.96 -10.48 1.89
N SER A 83 3.34 -9.25 2.21
CA SER A 83 4.37 -8.98 3.22
C SER A 83 3.86 -9.47 4.60
N PRO A 84 4.71 -9.57 5.63
CA PRO A 84 4.24 -9.99 6.95
C PRO A 84 3.10 -9.11 7.47
N ILE A 85 2.09 -9.77 8.06
CA ILE A 85 0.90 -9.10 8.59
C ILE A 85 0.97 -9.12 10.11
N ILE A 86 0.94 -7.95 10.73
CA ILE A 86 1.01 -7.79 12.18
C ILE A 86 -0.16 -6.93 12.63
N VAL A 87 -1.19 -7.55 13.19
CA VAL A 87 -2.42 -6.84 13.57
C VAL A 87 -2.25 -6.03 14.85
N GLY A 88 -1.59 -6.58 15.86
CA GLY A 88 -1.51 -5.96 17.19
C GLY A 88 -2.65 -6.41 18.09
N GLU A 89 -2.67 -5.91 19.34
CA GLU A 89 -3.61 -6.36 20.34
C GLU A 89 -4.39 -5.26 21.07
N SER A 90 -4.05 -4.00 20.84
CA SER A 90 -4.73 -2.85 21.46
C SER A 90 -4.89 -1.73 20.44
N LEU A 91 -5.80 -0.80 20.69
CA LEU A 91 -5.99 0.34 19.80
C LEU A 91 -4.70 1.13 19.63
N LYS A 92 -3.97 1.37 20.72
CA LYS A 92 -2.70 2.10 20.66
C LYS A 92 -1.70 1.36 19.77
N GLU A 93 -1.57 0.04 19.96
CA GLU A 93 -0.65 -0.77 19.16
C GLU A 93 -1.09 -0.81 17.70
N PHE A 94 -2.39 -0.93 17.41
CA PHE A 94 -2.91 -0.84 16.04
C PHE A 94 -2.42 0.42 15.36
N LEU A 95 -2.62 1.57 16.02
CA LEU A 95 -2.27 2.87 15.45
C LEU A 95 -0.76 3.06 15.28
N GLU A 96 0.03 2.57 16.24
CA GLU A 96 1.48 2.61 16.13
C GLU A 96 2.01 1.77 14.97
N LEU A 97 1.48 0.55 14.81
CA LEU A 97 1.83 -0.33 13.71
C LEU A 97 1.41 0.27 12.37
N ASP A 98 0.23 0.84 12.31
CA ASP A 98 -0.32 1.41 11.08
C ASP A 98 0.44 2.67 10.66
N ALA A 99 0.74 3.56 11.61
CA ALA A 99 1.54 4.74 11.34
C ALA A 99 2.93 4.36 10.79
N LYS A 100 3.54 3.32 11.36
CA LYS A 100 4.84 2.82 10.90
C LYS A 100 4.73 2.20 9.50
N ALA A 101 3.68 1.44 9.25
CA ALA A 101 3.46 0.83 7.94
C ALA A 101 3.30 1.90 6.85
N GLU A 102 2.59 2.99 7.15
CA GLU A 102 2.43 4.10 6.21
C GLU A 102 3.74 4.85 6.00
N GLU A 103 4.51 5.08 7.05
CA GLU A 103 5.83 5.70 6.94
C GLU A 103 6.75 4.90 6.02
N ASP A 104 6.78 3.57 6.20
CA ASP A 104 7.57 2.69 5.36
C ASP A 104 7.12 2.73 3.89
N ALA A 105 5.80 2.78 3.66
CA ALA A 105 5.26 2.90 2.31
C ALA A 105 5.64 4.24 1.66
N ILE A 106 5.58 5.33 2.41
CA ILE A 106 5.96 6.65 1.91
C ILE A 106 7.41 6.62 1.40
N HIS A 107 8.33 6.05 2.19
CA HIS A 107 9.73 5.92 1.77
C HIS A 107 9.88 5.01 0.54
N MET A 108 9.20 3.88 0.54
CA MET A 108 9.25 2.93 -0.57
C MET A 108 8.75 3.56 -1.87
N TYR A 109 7.61 4.25 -1.81
CA TYR A 109 6.96 4.80 -3.00
C TYR A 109 7.71 5.99 -3.58
N LYS A 110 8.38 6.77 -2.75
CA LYS A 110 9.30 7.81 -3.24
C LYS A 110 10.44 7.20 -4.07
N LYS A 111 10.97 6.07 -3.63
CA LYS A 111 12.02 5.36 -4.37
C LYS A 111 11.51 4.81 -5.70
N ILE A 112 10.28 4.28 -5.71
CA ILE A 112 9.66 3.79 -6.93
C ILE A 112 9.45 4.93 -7.93
N ILE A 113 8.96 6.07 -7.47
CA ILE A 113 8.77 7.27 -8.32
C ILE A 113 10.10 7.69 -8.94
N GLU A 114 11.15 7.77 -8.14
CA GLU A 114 12.47 8.15 -8.61
C GLU A 114 12.99 7.18 -9.67
N LYS A 115 12.90 5.87 -9.41
CA LYS A 115 13.39 4.86 -10.34
C LYS A 115 12.55 4.82 -11.63
N ALA A 116 11.24 4.89 -11.54
CA ALA A 116 10.36 4.93 -12.71
C ALA A 116 10.67 6.16 -13.58
N THR A 117 10.88 7.31 -12.93
CA THR A 117 11.23 8.54 -13.64
C THR A 117 12.55 8.39 -14.39
N LYS A 118 13.56 7.81 -13.74
CA LYS A 118 14.88 7.57 -14.38
C LYS A 118 14.79 6.63 -15.57
N GLU A 119 13.88 5.66 -15.52
CA GLU A 119 13.69 4.70 -16.61
C GLU A 119 12.74 5.21 -17.70
N GLY A 120 12.20 6.40 -17.52
CA GLY A 120 11.28 6.99 -18.49
C GLY A 120 9.84 6.48 -18.40
N ASP A 121 9.51 5.74 -17.35
CA ASP A 121 8.14 5.26 -17.15
C ASP A 121 7.31 6.31 -16.42
N VAL A 122 6.86 7.29 -17.16
CA VAL A 122 6.10 8.43 -16.65
C VAL A 122 4.78 8.00 -16.02
N THR A 123 4.13 6.98 -16.59
CA THR A 123 2.82 6.51 -16.13
C THR A 123 2.92 5.83 -14.77
N THR A 124 3.93 4.98 -14.56
CA THR A 124 4.15 4.38 -13.25
C THR A 124 4.50 5.44 -12.21
N ALA A 125 5.36 6.40 -12.57
CA ALA A 125 5.70 7.51 -11.67
C ALA A 125 4.44 8.30 -11.27
N PHE A 126 3.57 8.60 -12.23
CA PHE A 126 2.32 9.31 -11.97
C PHE A 126 1.38 8.51 -11.08
N LEU A 127 1.23 7.21 -11.34
CA LEU A 127 0.41 6.32 -10.51
C LEU A 127 0.88 6.36 -9.06
N PHE A 128 2.19 6.21 -8.82
CA PHE A 128 2.73 6.19 -7.46
C PHE A 128 2.69 7.57 -6.79
N LYS A 129 2.71 8.67 -7.54
CA LYS A 129 2.48 10.00 -6.96
C LYS A 129 1.07 10.12 -6.38
N LYS A 130 0.07 9.59 -7.08
CA LYS A 130 -1.32 9.58 -6.59
C LYS A 130 -1.46 8.70 -5.34
N ILE A 131 -0.85 7.51 -5.37
CA ILE A 131 -0.87 6.60 -4.23
C ILE A 131 -0.14 7.21 -3.05
N LEU A 132 1.03 7.82 -3.26
CA LEU A 132 1.81 8.47 -2.22
C LEU A 132 0.99 9.55 -1.50
N GLU A 133 0.23 10.35 -2.24
CA GLU A 133 -0.64 11.37 -1.64
C GLU A 133 -1.63 10.73 -0.65
N GLU A 134 -2.25 9.62 -1.03
CA GLU A 134 -3.18 8.90 -0.16
C GLU A 134 -2.47 8.26 1.04
N GLU A 135 -1.27 7.72 0.85
CA GLU A 135 -0.49 7.17 1.97
C GLU A 135 -0.09 8.24 2.98
N GLU A 136 0.21 9.44 2.51
CA GLU A 136 0.49 10.56 3.41
C GLU A 136 -0.77 10.97 4.18
N GLU A 137 -1.94 10.94 3.54
CA GLU A 137 -3.23 11.17 4.23
C GLU A 137 -3.49 10.10 5.29
N HIS A 138 -3.23 8.83 4.98
CA HIS A 138 -3.37 7.72 5.94
C HIS A 138 -2.42 7.90 7.13
N HIS A 139 -1.18 8.25 6.86
CA HIS A 139 -0.19 8.49 7.90
C HIS A 139 -0.64 9.62 8.83
N ASP A 140 -1.10 10.73 8.26
CA ASP A 140 -1.63 11.84 9.03
C ASP A 140 -2.81 11.43 9.91
N LEU A 141 -3.73 10.65 9.37
CA LEU A 141 -4.88 10.14 10.11
C LEU A 141 -4.45 9.28 11.30
N PHE A 142 -3.59 8.29 11.08
CA PHE A 142 -3.15 7.39 12.14
C PHE A 142 -2.35 8.11 13.23
N THR A 143 -1.46 9.01 12.85
CA THR A 143 -0.68 9.77 13.83
C THR A 143 -1.55 10.76 14.62
N THR A 144 -2.54 11.36 13.96
CA THR A 144 -3.51 12.23 14.64
C THR A 144 -4.32 11.45 15.67
N MET A 145 -4.80 10.27 15.31
CA MET A 145 -5.55 9.43 16.26
C MET A 145 -4.70 8.97 17.45
N LEU A 146 -3.39 8.83 17.27
CA LEU A 146 -2.48 8.44 18.36
C LEU A 146 -2.38 9.47 19.48
N GLU A 147 -2.67 10.73 19.21
CA GLU A 147 -2.53 11.80 20.19
C GLU A 147 -3.40 11.60 21.43
N ASP A 148 -4.49 10.88 21.31
CA ASP A 148 -5.47 10.67 22.38
C ASP A 148 -5.50 9.24 22.95
N VAL A 149 -4.53 8.44 22.61
CA VAL A 149 -4.57 7.01 22.98
C VAL A 149 -3.45 6.60 23.92
#